data_f2ef0c18a1c562e30cfdfe3a3a9f60bc
#
_entry.id   f2ef0c18a1c562e30cfdfe3a3a9f60bc
#
_cell.length_a   1.000
_cell.length_b   1.000
_cell.length_c   1.000
_cell.angle_alpha   90.00
_cell.angle_beta   90.00
_cell.angle_gamma   90.00
#
_symmetry.space_group_name_H-M   'P 1'
#
loop_
_entity.id
_entity.type
_entity.pdbx_description
1 polymer ?
#
loop_
_entity_poly.entity_id
_entity_poly.type
_entity_poly.pdbx_seq_one_letter_code
_entity_poly.pdbx_strand_id
1 'polypeptide(L)'
;MKVLIASDKFKGTLTAKEVSDLISEGLPDHECVLKPVADGGEGTSDILGHSLGVTTFEVSVQGPHGSCVSAPIKIALDQDGVPEIALMEMSAASGLSLINKEDFCLLYTSPSPRDS
;
A
#
# COMPACT_ATOMS: atom_id res chain seq x y z
N MET A 1 13.67 -26.31 -10.18
CA MET A 1 13.34 -25.23 -11.13
C MET A 1 13.31 -23.92 -10.36
N LYS A 2 13.72 -22.84 -10.97
CA LYS A 2 13.64 -21.51 -10.37
C LYS A 2 12.34 -20.84 -10.79
N VAL A 3 11.56 -20.40 -9.82
CA VAL A 3 10.22 -19.82 -10.06
C VAL A 3 10.20 -18.38 -9.55
N LEU A 4 9.82 -17.44 -10.42
CA LEU A 4 9.58 -16.05 -10.03
C LEU A 4 8.10 -15.88 -9.69
N ILE A 5 7.83 -15.40 -8.48
CA ILE A 5 6.48 -15.10 -8.02
C ILE A 5 6.33 -13.59 -7.90
N ALA A 6 5.59 -13.00 -8.82
CA ALA A 6 5.36 -11.56 -8.92
C ALA A 6 3.86 -11.29 -8.86
N SER A 7 3.28 -11.45 -7.67
CA SER A 7 1.85 -11.32 -7.46
C SER A 7 1.49 -9.99 -6.82
N ASP A 8 0.32 -9.46 -7.17
CA ASP A 8 -0.32 -8.34 -6.51
C ASP A 8 -1.23 -8.84 -5.37
N LYS A 9 -1.81 -7.92 -4.62
CA LYS A 9 -2.74 -8.23 -3.53
C LYS A 9 -4.08 -8.73 -4.05
N PHE A 10 -4.79 -9.47 -3.21
CA PHE A 10 -6.23 -9.70 -3.37
C PHE A 10 -6.96 -8.66 -2.52
N LYS A 11 -7.62 -7.73 -3.16
CA LYS A 11 -8.27 -6.59 -2.52
C LYS A 11 -9.20 -7.03 -1.37
N GLY A 12 -8.95 -6.47 -0.19
CA GLY A 12 -9.76 -6.73 1.00
C GLY A 12 -9.46 -8.05 1.72
N THR A 13 -8.53 -8.88 1.23
CA THR A 13 -8.21 -10.18 1.84
C THR A 13 -6.72 -10.38 2.11
N LEU A 14 -5.91 -10.54 1.06
CA LEU A 14 -4.50 -10.87 1.19
C LEU A 14 -3.61 -9.76 0.61
N THR A 15 -2.51 -9.47 1.30
CA THR A 15 -1.47 -8.58 0.77
C THR A 15 -0.66 -9.29 -0.32
N ALA A 16 0.05 -8.54 -1.14
CA ALA A 16 0.91 -9.11 -2.18
C ALA A 16 1.96 -10.04 -1.59
N LYS A 17 2.52 -9.68 -0.42
CA LYS A 17 3.49 -10.52 0.28
C LYS A 17 2.87 -11.83 0.76
N GLU A 18 1.67 -11.78 1.35
CA GLU A 18 0.96 -12.98 1.82
C GLU A 18 0.64 -13.93 0.66
N VAL A 19 0.20 -13.39 -0.47
CA VAL A 19 -0.05 -14.19 -1.69
C VAL A 19 1.22 -14.86 -2.16
N SER A 20 2.33 -14.13 -2.22
CA SER A 20 3.63 -14.66 -2.63
C SER A 20 4.12 -15.77 -1.72
N ASP A 21 3.98 -15.59 -0.40
CA ASP A 21 4.37 -16.59 0.59
C ASP A 21 3.54 -17.87 0.45
N LEU A 22 2.22 -17.75 0.27
CA LEU A 22 1.33 -18.90 0.09
C LEU A 22 1.66 -19.70 -1.17
N ILE A 23 1.94 -19.02 -2.28
CA ILE A 23 2.33 -19.69 -3.52
C ILE A 23 3.67 -20.42 -3.34
N SER A 24 4.62 -19.77 -2.67
CA SER A 24 5.92 -20.39 -2.38
C SER A 24 5.80 -21.65 -1.53
N GLU A 25 4.92 -21.64 -0.53
CA GLU A 25 4.64 -22.81 0.32
C GLU A 25 4.08 -23.98 -0.48
N GLY A 26 3.33 -23.71 -1.55
CA GLY A 26 2.81 -24.73 -2.45
C GLY A 26 3.84 -25.32 -3.40
N LEU A 27 5.05 -24.76 -3.45
CA LEU A 27 6.14 -25.17 -4.34
C LEU A 27 7.43 -25.50 -3.56
N PRO A 28 7.39 -26.43 -2.60
CA PRO A 28 8.54 -26.65 -1.70
C PRO A 28 9.79 -27.22 -2.40
N ASP A 29 9.60 -27.88 -3.56
CA ASP A 29 10.71 -28.51 -4.30
C ASP A 29 11.36 -27.54 -5.32
N HIS A 30 10.92 -26.29 -5.35
CA HIS A 30 11.41 -25.28 -6.30
C HIS A 30 12.03 -24.10 -5.55
N GLU A 31 13.05 -23.50 -6.17
CA GLU A 31 13.61 -22.23 -5.71
C GLU A 31 12.67 -21.10 -6.09
N CYS A 32 12.02 -20.48 -5.11
CA CYS A 32 11.08 -19.39 -5.36
C CYS A 32 11.73 -18.04 -5.09
N VAL A 33 11.62 -17.12 -6.05
CA VAL A 33 12.03 -15.73 -5.91
C VAL A 33 10.75 -14.90 -5.78
N LEU A 34 10.57 -14.26 -4.61
CA LEU A 34 9.38 -13.50 -4.30
C LEU A 34 9.60 -12.02 -4.63
N LYS A 35 8.82 -11.50 -5.56
CA LYS A 35 8.85 -10.09 -5.98
C LYS A 35 7.44 -9.52 -5.97
N PRO A 36 6.88 -9.22 -4.77
CA PRO A 36 5.55 -8.62 -4.68
C PRO A 36 5.47 -7.35 -5.54
N VAL A 37 4.36 -7.18 -6.24
CA VAL A 37 4.15 -6.02 -7.10
C VAL A 37 3.11 -5.08 -6.50
N ALA A 38 3.16 -3.82 -6.89
CA ALA A 38 2.30 -2.76 -6.42
C ALA A 38 1.64 -2.05 -7.60
N ASP A 39 0.36 -1.70 -7.43
CA ASP A 39 -0.43 -1.05 -8.48
C ASP A 39 -0.70 0.45 -8.22
N GLY A 40 -0.07 0.99 -7.18
CA GLY A 40 -0.31 2.36 -6.72
C GLY A 40 -1.40 2.48 -5.66
N GLY A 41 -2.13 1.40 -5.37
CA GLY A 41 -3.16 1.37 -4.35
C GLY A 41 -2.63 0.99 -2.96
N GLU A 42 -3.53 0.44 -2.15
CA GLU A 42 -3.20 -0.02 -0.80
C GLU A 42 -2.06 -1.03 -0.79
N GLY A 43 -1.08 -0.82 0.07
CA GLY A 43 0.10 -1.67 0.19
C GLY A 43 1.30 -1.26 -0.66
N THR A 44 1.14 -0.30 -1.58
CA THR A 44 2.22 0.15 -2.47
C THR A 44 3.38 0.75 -1.69
N SER A 45 3.11 1.58 -0.68
CA SER A 45 4.15 2.21 0.11
C SER A 45 4.96 1.21 0.93
N ASP A 46 4.33 0.12 1.37
CA ASP A 46 5.03 -0.96 2.08
C ASP A 46 6.00 -1.69 1.16
N ILE A 47 5.57 -2.00 -0.06
CA ILE A 47 6.40 -2.70 -1.05
C ILE A 47 7.59 -1.82 -1.46
N LEU A 48 7.33 -0.57 -1.83
CA LEU A 48 8.38 0.36 -2.24
C LEU A 48 9.29 0.72 -1.07
N GLY A 49 8.72 0.91 0.12
CA GLY A 49 9.47 1.22 1.32
C GLY A 49 10.45 0.13 1.72
N HIS A 50 10.06 -1.14 1.56
CA HIS A 50 10.94 -2.26 1.83
C HIS A 50 12.19 -2.23 0.92
N SER A 51 12.00 -1.87 -0.35
CA SER A 51 13.10 -1.78 -1.32
C SER A 51 14.01 -0.58 -1.08
N LEU A 52 13.47 0.52 -0.54
CA LEU A 52 14.20 1.78 -0.37
C LEU A 52 14.85 1.96 1.01
N GLY A 53 14.50 1.12 1.98
CA GLY A 53 15.04 1.24 3.34
C GLY A 53 14.54 2.50 4.05
N VAL A 54 13.23 2.62 4.21
CA VAL A 54 12.57 3.83 4.73
C VAL A 54 12.38 3.80 6.24
N THR A 55 12.25 5.01 6.83
CA THR A 55 11.74 5.22 8.18
C THR A 55 10.28 5.65 8.11
N THR A 56 9.43 5.06 8.96
CA THR A 56 7.99 5.34 8.97
C THR A 56 7.62 6.31 10.08
N PHE A 57 6.86 7.33 9.74
CA PHE A 57 6.28 8.30 10.68
C PHE A 57 4.77 8.26 10.58
N GLU A 58 4.08 8.34 11.72
CA GLU A 58 2.63 8.44 11.76
C GLU A 58 2.23 9.90 11.90
N VAL A 59 1.32 10.35 11.04
CA VAL A 59 0.80 11.72 11.08
C VAL A 59 -0.72 11.68 11.19
N SER A 60 -1.28 12.68 11.88
CA SER A 60 -2.72 12.82 11.99
C SER A 60 -3.24 13.65 10.81
N VAL A 61 -4.15 13.07 10.04
CA VAL A 61 -4.74 13.71 8.87
C VAL A 61 -6.26 13.59 8.94
N GLN A 62 -6.95 14.40 8.14
CA GLN A 62 -8.40 14.34 8.05
C GLN A 62 -8.82 13.14 7.19
N GLY A 63 -9.66 12.28 7.75
CA GLY A 63 -10.23 11.14 7.04
C GLY A 63 -11.48 11.49 6.24
N PRO A 64 -12.14 10.49 5.62
CA PRO A 64 -13.27 10.71 4.72
C PRO A 64 -14.48 11.35 5.39
N HIS A 65 -14.65 11.14 6.69
CA HIS A 65 -15.78 11.67 7.47
C HIS A 65 -15.44 12.97 8.22
N GLY A 66 -14.29 13.58 7.94
CA GLY A 66 -13.85 14.79 8.62
C GLY A 66 -13.18 14.56 9.97
N SER A 67 -13.18 13.34 10.48
CA SER A 67 -12.46 12.99 11.71
C SER A 67 -10.98 12.72 11.42
N CYS A 68 -10.13 12.86 12.44
CA CYS A 68 -8.71 12.59 12.28
C CYS A 68 -8.43 11.09 12.22
N VAL A 69 -7.57 10.70 11.28
CA VAL A 69 -7.04 9.34 11.18
C VAL A 69 -5.52 9.41 11.18
N SER A 70 -4.88 8.34 11.64
CA SER A 70 -3.43 8.21 11.57
C SER A 70 -3.04 7.64 10.22
N ALA A 71 -2.14 8.32 9.53
CA ALA A 71 -1.64 7.86 8.23
C ALA A 71 -0.11 7.80 8.26
N PRO A 72 0.50 6.70 7.77
CA PRO A 72 1.94 6.58 7.74
C PRO A 72 2.54 7.37 6.58
N ILE A 73 3.67 8.02 6.85
CA ILE A 73 4.56 8.59 5.84
C ILE A 73 5.89 7.86 5.95
N LYS A 74 6.36 7.32 4.85
CA LYS A 74 7.64 6.63 4.79
C LYS A 74 8.66 7.51 4.11
N ILE A 75 9.80 7.71 4.76
CA ILE A 75 10.85 8.62 4.28
C ILE A 75 12.13 7.84 4.06
N ALA A 76 12.66 7.93 2.84
CA ALA A 76 13.99 7.43 2.50
C ALA A 76 14.98 8.58 2.60
N LEU A 77 16.11 8.30 3.26
CA LEU A 77 17.22 9.25 3.43
C LEU A 77 18.31 8.94 2.42
N ASP A 78 19.05 9.98 2.01
CA ASP A 78 20.24 9.81 1.21
C ASP A 78 21.43 9.34 2.08
N GLN A 79 22.63 9.26 1.48
CA GLN A 79 23.83 8.81 2.18
C GLN A 79 24.23 9.76 3.32
N ASP A 80 23.84 11.03 3.26
CA ASP A 80 24.15 12.05 4.26
C ASP A 80 23.05 12.18 5.32
N GLY A 81 22.00 11.35 5.25
CA GLY A 81 20.89 11.38 6.19
C GLY A 81 19.87 12.46 5.89
N VAL A 82 19.87 13.01 4.69
CA VAL A 82 18.93 14.04 4.26
C VAL A 82 17.70 13.36 3.60
N PRO A 83 16.46 13.77 3.93
CA PRO A 83 15.27 13.22 3.28
C PRO A 83 15.30 13.44 1.77
N GLU A 84 15.13 12.35 1.02
CA GLU A 84 15.19 12.34 -0.44
C GLU A 84 13.86 11.97 -1.06
N ILE A 85 13.19 10.94 -0.51
CA ILE A 85 11.93 10.42 -1.03
C ILE A 85 10.92 10.27 0.11
N ALA A 86 9.69 10.73 -0.12
CA ALA A 86 8.57 10.48 0.78
C ALA A 86 7.52 9.63 0.06
N LEU A 87 7.08 8.56 0.69
CA LEU A 87 6.03 7.67 0.18
C LEU A 87 4.77 7.84 1.02
N MET A 88 3.68 8.18 0.36
CA MET A 88 2.37 8.37 1.00
C MET A 88 1.30 7.66 0.16
N GLU A 89 0.35 7.04 0.84
CA GLU A 89 -0.79 6.41 0.18
C GLU A 89 -2.07 7.19 0.48
N MET A 90 -2.81 7.53 -0.57
CA MET A 90 -4.14 8.13 -0.43
C MET A 90 -5.08 7.23 0.38
N SER A 91 -5.02 5.92 0.18
CA SER A 91 -5.86 4.95 0.88
C SER A 91 -5.67 4.95 2.39
N ALA A 92 -4.51 5.38 2.89
CA ALA A 92 -4.25 5.49 4.33
C ALA A 92 -5.12 6.57 4.98
N ALA A 93 -5.46 7.62 4.25
CA ALA A 93 -6.30 8.72 4.74
C ALA A 93 -7.75 8.63 4.25
N SER A 94 -7.99 8.06 3.08
CA SER A 94 -9.31 8.10 2.41
C SER A 94 -9.68 6.81 1.67
N GLY A 95 -9.10 5.67 2.06
CA GLY A 95 -9.39 4.38 1.44
C GLY A 95 -10.78 3.85 1.79
N LEU A 96 -11.22 2.85 1.02
CA LEU A 96 -12.54 2.23 1.20
C LEU A 96 -12.73 1.61 2.59
N SER A 97 -11.65 1.12 3.21
CA SER A 97 -11.70 0.55 4.55
C SER A 97 -12.08 1.56 5.64
N LEU A 98 -11.94 2.86 5.36
CA LEU A 98 -12.27 3.95 6.27
C LEU A 98 -13.70 4.46 6.09
N ILE A 99 -14.45 3.91 5.15
CA ILE A 99 -15.77 4.37 4.75
C ILE A 99 -16.81 3.30 5.09
N ASN A 100 -17.93 3.71 5.72
CA ASN A 100 -19.07 2.84 5.92
C ASN A 100 -19.80 2.63 4.58
N LYS A 101 -20.39 1.44 4.39
CA LYS A 101 -21.12 1.12 3.15
C LYS A 101 -22.23 2.14 2.84
N GLU A 102 -22.84 2.68 3.86
CA GLU A 102 -23.92 3.67 3.73
C GLU A 102 -23.45 4.97 3.09
N ASP A 103 -22.18 5.29 3.22
CA ASP A 103 -21.59 6.54 2.73
C ASP A 103 -20.96 6.41 1.36
N PHE A 104 -20.89 5.21 0.78
CA PHE A 104 -20.25 4.98 -0.52
C PHE A 104 -20.83 5.86 -1.62
N CYS A 105 -22.14 5.97 -1.70
CA CYS A 105 -22.80 6.76 -2.74
C CYS A 105 -22.45 8.25 -2.64
N LEU A 106 -22.39 8.79 -1.42
CA LEU A 106 -22.08 10.21 -1.19
C LEU A 106 -20.63 10.53 -1.58
N LEU A 107 -19.69 9.67 -1.23
CA LEU A 107 -18.27 9.92 -1.46
C LEU A 107 -17.87 9.66 -2.92
N TYR A 108 -18.50 8.70 -3.58
CA TYR A 108 -18.18 8.36 -4.96
C TYR A 108 -18.94 9.18 -6.00
N THR A 109 -19.95 9.92 -5.61
CA THR A 109 -20.64 10.85 -6.50
C THR A 109 -20.01 12.25 -6.50
N SER A 110 -19.06 12.51 -5.62
CA SER A 110 -18.32 13.77 -5.63
C SER A 110 -17.48 13.89 -6.90
N PRO A 111 -17.46 15.08 -7.54
CA PRO A 111 -16.61 15.27 -8.73
C PRO A 111 -15.14 15.04 -8.40
N SER A 112 -14.47 14.24 -9.21
CA SER A 112 -13.02 14.12 -9.15
C SER A 112 -12.38 15.17 -10.08
N PRO A 113 -11.09 15.47 -9.91
CA PRO A 113 -10.39 16.36 -10.85
C PRO A 113 -10.43 15.90 -12.30
N ARG A 114 -10.68 14.63 -12.57
CA ARG A 114 -10.83 14.08 -13.91
C ARG A 114 -12.19 14.35 -14.52
N ASP A 115 -13.21 14.54 -13.69
CA ASP A 115 -14.59 14.71 -14.11
C ASP A 115 -14.97 16.19 -14.24
N SER A 116 -14.11 17.06 -13.79
CA SER A 116 -14.34 18.51 -13.80
C SER A 116 -13.82 19.18 -15.07
#